data_7c741ea97b950991d34075e43afc5362
#
_entry.id   7c741ea97b950991d34075e43afc5362
#
_cell.length_a   1.000
_cell.length_b   1.000
_cell.length_c   1.000
_cell.angle_alpha   90.00
_cell.angle_beta   90.00
_cell.angle_gamma   90.00
#
_symmetry.space_group_name_H-M   'P 1'
#
loop_
_entity.id
_entity.type
_entity.pdbx_description
1 polymer ?
#
loop_
_entity_poly.entity_id
_entity_poly.type
_entity_poly.pdbx_seq_one_letter_code
_entity_poly.pdbx_strand_id
1 'polypeptide(L)'
;LRYVLARFAAFRNIWWSLANEYDIFPHKELADWERIAEVVCACDPYHHLRSIHNCLTMYDFTRPWITHCSIQRVDVYKCVEQVEEFRVRYGKPVVLDEIAYEGDIQHGWGNLTGEEMVRRFWESAVRGGYPGHGETFLGHEGVLWWSHGGKLHGDSPERLMLLRDVLAQPP
;
A
#
# COMPACT_ATOMS: atom_id res chain seq x y z
N LEU A 1 15.23 -15.45 1.05
CA LEU A 1 13.87 -15.47 0.52
C LEU A 1 13.19 -16.83 0.78
N ARG A 2 13.70 -17.97 0.24
CA ARG A 2 13.09 -19.31 0.41
C ARG A 2 12.80 -19.67 1.87
N TYR A 3 13.67 -19.31 2.79
CA TYR A 3 13.44 -19.55 4.22
C TYR A 3 12.19 -18.80 4.74
N VAL A 4 12.03 -17.54 4.36
CA VAL A 4 10.86 -16.74 4.75
C VAL A 4 9.58 -17.35 4.19
N LEU A 5 9.57 -17.71 2.91
CA LEU A 5 8.44 -18.37 2.27
C LEU A 5 8.07 -19.70 2.99
N ALA A 6 9.06 -20.55 3.25
CA ALA A 6 8.83 -21.82 3.95
C ALA A 6 8.28 -21.64 5.37
N ARG A 7 8.63 -20.55 6.05
CA ARG A 7 8.17 -20.26 7.42
C ARG A 7 6.79 -19.67 7.49
N PHE A 8 6.42 -18.85 6.53
CA PHE A 8 5.22 -18.02 6.62
C PHE A 8 4.12 -18.38 5.62
N ALA A 9 4.39 -19.13 4.56
CA ALA A 9 3.38 -19.47 3.57
C ALA A 9 2.18 -20.26 4.13
N ALA A 10 2.30 -20.91 5.29
CA ALA A 10 1.17 -21.60 5.92
C ALA A 10 0.12 -20.65 6.54
N PHE A 11 0.43 -19.37 6.69
CA PHE A 11 -0.50 -18.39 7.26
C PHE A 11 -1.36 -17.77 6.15
N ARG A 12 -2.66 -18.01 6.20
CA ARG A 12 -3.62 -17.55 5.18
C ARG A 12 -3.80 -16.02 5.09
N ASN A 13 -3.34 -15.28 6.07
CA ASN A 13 -3.54 -13.84 6.22
C ASN A 13 -2.29 -13.03 5.84
N ILE A 14 -1.45 -13.55 4.97
CA ILE A 14 -0.27 -12.87 4.45
C ILE A 14 -0.41 -12.55 2.97
N TRP A 15 0.29 -11.52 2.55
CA TRP A 15 0.55 -11.15 1.16
C TRP A 15 2.05 -10.98 0.96
N TRP A 16 2.52 -11.23 -0.25
CA TRP A 16 3.91 -11.03 -0.57
C TRP A 16 4.09 -9.70 -1.31
N SER A 17 4.75 -8.73 -0.67
CA SER A 17 5.32 -7.58 -1.36
C SER A 17 6.80 -7.83 -1.61
N LEU A 18 7.23 -7.79 -2.88
CA LEU A 18 8.61 -8.10 -3.24
C LEU A 18 9.57 -6.98 -2.82
N ALA A 19 9.09 -5.76 -2.78
CA ALA A 19 9.79 -4.59 -2.27
C ALA A 19 8.80 -3.53 -1.83
N ASN A 20 9.21 -2.72 -0.88
CA ASN A 20 8.73 -1.37 -0.72
C ASN A 20 9.58 -0.48 -1.63
N GLU A 21 8.92 0.41 -2.41
CA GLU A 21 9.62 1.39 -3.24
C GLU A 21 10.73 0.80 -4.13
N TYR A 22 10.36 -0.18 -4.95
CA TYR A 22 11.30 -1.00 -5.74
C TYR A 22 12.26 -0.15 -6.60
N ASP A 23 11.81 0.99 -7.05
CA ASP A 23 12.46 1.84 -8.05
C ASP A 23 13.55 2.76 -7.48
N ILE A 24 13.67 2.81 -6.15
CA ILE A 24 14.75 3.55 -5.49
C ILE A 24 15.89 2.67 -4.96
N PHE A 25 15.87 1.38 -5.24
CA PHE A 25 16.95 0.47 -4.88
C PHE A 25 18.14 0.62 -5.85
N PRO A 26 19.28 1.18 -5.42
CA PRO A 26 20.35 1.60 -6.32
C PRO A 26 21.09 0.46 -7.04
N HIS A 27 20.91 -0.78 -6.59
CA HIS A 27 21.62 -1.95 -7.09
C HIS A 27 20.68 -3.05 -7.59
N LYS A 28 19.45 -2.69 -7.93
CA LYS A 28 18.44 -3.61 -8.43
C LYS A 28 17.90 -3.14 -9.77
N GLU A 29 17.84 -4.08 -10.70
CA GLU A 29 17.20 -3.88 -12.00
C GLU A 29 15.86 -4.61 -12.06
N LEU A 30 15.04 -4.31 -13.07
CA LEU A 30 13.75 -4.99 -13.25
C LEU A 30 13.90 -6.51 -13.34
N ALA A 31 14.98 -6.99 -13.97
CA ALA A 31 15.28 -8.42 -14.08
C ALA A 31 15.53 -9.09 -12.71
N ASP A 32 16.02 -8.34 -11.72
CA ASP A 32 16.19 -8.88 -10.36
C ASP A 32 14.84 -9.13 -9.69
N TRP A 33 13.90 -8.20 -9.86
CA TRP A 33 12.56 -8.34 -9.32
C TRP A 33 11.80 -9.48 -9.97
N GLU A 34 11.92 -9.66 -11.28
CA GLU A 34 11.33 -10.80 -11.98
C GLU A 34 11.89 -12.14 -11.47
N ARG A 35 13.21 -12.25 -11.25
CA ARG A 35 13.81 -13.46 -10.63
C ARG A 35 13.33 -13.70 -9.21
N ILE A 36 13.14 -12.66 -8.42
CA ILE A 36 12.58 -12.75 -7.07
C ILE A 36 11.13 -13.27 -7.15
N ALA A 37 10.34 -12.72 -8.07
CA ALA A 37 8.96 -13.15 -8.31
C ALA A 37 8.87 -14.63 -8.70
N GLU A 38 9.75 -15.11 -9.58
CA GLU A 38 9.84 -16.54 -9.95
C GLU A 38 10.05 -17.43 -8.72
N VAL A 39 10.96 -17.04 -7.82
CA VAL A 39 11.19 -17.79 -6.58
C VAL A 39 9.97 -17.79 -5.67
N VAL A 40 9.28 -16.65 -5.53
CA VAL A 40 8.04 -16.57 -4.73
C VAL A 40 6.97 -17.48 -5.33
N CYS A 41 6.74 -17.39 -6.63
CA CYS A 41 5.74 -18.21 -7.33
C CYS A 41 6.03 -19.72 -7.20
N ALA A 42 7.30 -20.11 -7.28
CA ALA A 42 7.70 -21.51 -7.20
C ALA A 42 7.68 -22.09 -5.78
N CYS A 43 7.84 -21.23 -4.75
CA CYS A 43 8.00 -21.66 -3.37
C CYS A 43 6.78 -21.40 -2.48
N ASP A 44 5.78 -20.69 -2.97
CA ASP A 44 4.51 -20.48 -2.27
C ASP A 44 3.42 -21.44 -2.78
N PRO A 45 3.17 -22.55 -2.07
CA PRO A 45 2.22 -23.56 -2.51
C PRO A 45 0.75 -23.13 -2.38
N TYR A 46 0.48 -22.04 -1.69
CA TYR A 46 -0.88 -21.56 -1.44
C TYR A 46 -1.28 -20.40 -2.36
N HIS A 47 -0.37 -19.95 -3.22
CA HIS A 47 -0.63 -18.89 -4.20
C HIS A 47 -1.18 -17.59 -3.58
N HIS A 48 -0.59 -17.15 -2.46
CA HIS A 48 -0.97 -15.92 -1.81
C HIS A 48 -0.94 -14.71 -2.76
N LEU A 49 -1.67 -13.68 -2.41
CA LEU A 49 -1.61 -12.40 -3.10
C LEU A 49 -0.18 -11.86 -3.08
N ARG A 50 0.25 -11.31 -4.22
CA ARG A 50 1.61 -10.80 -4.37
C ARG A 50 1.67 -9.63 -5.33
N SER A 51 2.52 -8.69 -5.01
CA SER A 51 2.76 -7.50 -5.79
C SER A 51 4.16 -6.93 -5.52
N ILE A 52 4.41 -5.75 -6.02
CA ILE A 52 5.60 -4.95 -5.78
C ILE A 52 5.18 -3.50 -5.70
N HIS A 53 5.74 -2.76 -4.74
CA HIS A 53 5.35 -1.40 -4.44
C HIS A 53 6.34 -0.40 -5.06
N ASN A 54 5.83 0.66 -5.70
CA ASN A 54 6.64 1.71 -6.32
C ASN A 54 6.81 2.92 -5.41
N CYS A 55 7.88 3.70 -5.64
CA CYS A 55 8.03 5.07 -5.14
C CYS A 55 7.53 6.09 -6.18
N LEU A 56 8.29 6.24 -7.25
CA LEU A 56 8.05 7.23 -8.30
C LEU A 56 7.64 6.60 -9.64
N THR A 57 8.22 5.44 -9.95
CA THR A 57 8.04 4.80 -11.26
C THR A 57 7.11 3.60 -11.14
N MET A 58 6.00 3.65 -11.86
CA MET A 58 5.03 2.55 -11.90
C MET A 58 5.68 1.27 -12.43
N TYR A 59 5.45 0.17 -11.73
CA TYR A 59 5.79 -1.15 -12.25
C TYR A 59 4.82 -1.58 -13.35
N ASP A 60 5.24 -2.54 -14.17
CA ASP A 60 4.32 -3.16 -15.14
C ASP A 60 3.39 -4.16 -14.43
N PHE A 61 2.27 -3.67 -13.92
CA PHE A 61 1.29 -4.52 -13.23
C PHE A 61 0.53 -5.48 -14.14
N THR A 62 0.79 -5.50 -15.47
CA THR A 62 0.26 -6.53 -16.35
C THR A 62 0.93 -7.88 -16.15
N ARG A 63 2.08 -7.93 -15.50
CA ARG A 63 2.85 -9.16 -15.25
C ARG A 63 1.97 -10.27 -14.67
N PRO A 64 2.07 -11.52 -15.18
CA PRO A 64 1.19 -12.63 -14.75
C PRO A 64 1.34 -13.00 -13.27
N TRP A 65 2.51 -12.77 -12.68
CA TRP A 65 2.75 -13.09 -11.28
C TRP A 65 2.12 -12.08 -10.31
N ILE A 66 1.77 -10.88 -10.77
CA ILE A 66 1.16 -9.84 -9.96
C ILE A 66 -0.34 -10.10 -9.83
N THR A 67 -0.85 -10.12 -8.61
CA THR A 67 -2.27 -10.34 -8.30
C THR A 67 -3.06 -9.05 -8.13
N HIS A 68 -2.40 -7.97 -7.73
CA HIS A 68 -3.00 -6.65 -7.51
C HIS A 68 -1.96 -5.55 -7.75
N CYS A 69 -2.41 -4.37 -8.11
CA CYS A 69 -1.56 -3.19 -8.17
C CYS A 69 -1.28 -2.72 -6.74
N SER A 70 -0.01 -2.56 -6.38
CA SER A 70 0.45 -2.01 -5.11
C SER A 70 1.10 -0.67 -5.42
N ILE A 71 0.42 0.41 -5.09
CA ILE A 71 0.75 1.73 -5.63
C ILE A 71 0.93 2.72 -4.50
N GLN A 72 2.08 3.39 -4.52
CA GLN A 72 2.28 4.62 -3.80
C GLN A 72 1.79 5.79 -4.65
N ARG A 73 1.38 6.83 -4.00
CA ARG A 73 1.06 8.09 -4.64
C ARG A 73 2.25 8.61 -5.45
N VAL A 74 2.03 8.81 -6.73
CA VAL A 74 3.04 9.40 -7.65
C VAL A 74 2.85 10.89 -7.89
N ASP A 75 1.75 11.47 -7.44
CA ASP A 75 1.42 12.88 -7.62
C ASP A 75 0.92 13.50 -6.31
N VAL A 76 1.37 14.72 -6.01
CA VAL A 76 0.99 15.43 -4.78
C VAL A 76 -0.49 15.80 -4.76
N TYR A 77 -1.08 16.03 -5.93
CA TYR A 77 -2.46 16.52 -6.07
C TYR A 77 -3.44 15.44 -6.52
N LYS A 78 -2.96 14.42 -7.23
CA LYS A 78 -3.76 13.31 -7.75
C LYS A 78 -3.26 12.00 -7.17
N CYS A 79 -3.97 11.46 -6.23
CA CYS A 79 -3.59 10.23 -5.56
C CYS A 79 -4.62 9.14 -5.84
N VAL A 80 -5.78 9.30 -5.26
CA VAL A 80 -6.84 8.30 -5.27
C VAL A 80 -7.77 8.42 -6.47
N GLU A 81 -7.74 9.52 -7.16
CA GLU A 81 -8.58 9.78 -8.34
C GLU A 81 -8.23 8.88 -9.51
N GLN A 82 -7.00 8.38 -9.57
CA GLN A 82 -6.51 7.50 -10.63
C GLN A 82 -6.87 6.02 -10.45
N VAL A 83 -7.52 5.64 -9.35
CA VAL A 83 -7.89 4.24 -9.07
C VAL A 83 -8.67 3.61 -10.23
N GLU A 84 -9.66 4.32 -10.76
CA GLU A 84 -10.48 3.81 -11.87
C GLU A 84 -9.64 3.58 -13.13
N GLU A 85 -8.76 4.51 -13.47
CA GLU A 85 -7.83 4.37 -14.59
C GLU A 85 -6.94 3.12 -14.44
N PHE A 86 -6.38 2.92 -13.25
CA PHE A 86 -5.53 1.75 -12.99
C PHE A 86 -6.31 0.43 -13.04
N ARG A 87 -7.52 0.42 -12.51
CA ARG A 87 -8.40 -0.76 -12.59
C ARG A 87 -8.69 -1.13 -14.03
N VAL A 88 -9.02 -0.16 -14.88
CA VAL A 88 -9.27 -0.38 -16.31
C VAL A 88 -7.98 -0.82 -17.02
N ARG A 89 -6.88 -0.13 -16.77
CA ARG A 89 -5.59 -0.39 -17.44
C ARG A 89 -5.04 -1.77 -17.15
N TYR A 90 -5.09 -2.21 -15.90
CA TYR A 90 -4.44 -3.44 -15.46
C TYR A 90 -5.40 -4.62 -15.26
N GLY A 91 -6.70 -4.37 -15.18
CA GLY A 91 -7.70 -5.40 -14.94
C GLY A 91 -7.53 -6.11 -13.59
N LYS A 92 -6.97 -5.44 -12.60
CA LYS A 92 -6.62 -5.99 -11.29
C LYS A 92 -7.13 -5.10 -10.15
N PRO A 93 -7.33 -5.63 -8.94
CA PRO A 93 -7.55 -4.81 -7.75
C PRO A 93 -6.42 -3.79 -7.58
N VAL A 94 -6.78 -2.59 -7.12
CA VAL A 94 -5.83 -1.50 -6.86
C VAL A 94 -5.74 -1.27 -5.36
N VAL A 95 -4.60 -1.57 -4.79
CA VAL A 95 -4.23 -1.25 -3.41
C VAL A 95 -3.34 -0.02 -3.45
N LEU A 96 -3.77 1.03 -2.80
CA LEU A 96 -2.99 2.24 -2.61
C LEU A 96 -2.32 2.13 -1.23
N ASP A 97 -1.17 1.47 -1.19
CA ASP A 97 -0.48 1.16 0.07
C ASP A 97 -0.07 2.43 0.81
N GLU A 98 0.28 3.47 0.05
CA GLU A 98 0.68 4.77 0.59
C GLU A 98 -0.04 5.91 -0.13
N ILE A 99 -0.94 6.57 0.58
CA ILE A 99 -1.72 7.72 0.08
C ILE A 99 -1.28 9.04 0.75
N ALA A 100 -0.05 9.10 1.23
CA ALA A 100 0.45 10.04 2.23
C ALA A 100 -0.15 9.76 3.62
N TYR A 101 0.35 10.42 4.64
CA TYR A 101 0.10 10.08 6.03
C TYR A 101 -0.48 11.25 6.82
N GLU A 102 -1.40 10.96 7.71
CA GLU A 102 -1.85 11.92 8.71
C GLU A 102 -0.72 12.21 9.70
N GLY A 103 -0.43 13.49 9.94
CA GLY A 103 0.69 13.80 10.81
C GLY A 103 1.08 15.26 10.87
N ASP A 104 2.27 15.52 11.45
CA ASP A 104 2.77 16.85 11.73
C ASP A 104 4.24 17.07 11.29
N ILE A 105 4.80 16.18 10.50
CA ILE A 105 6.15 16.37 9.96
C ILE A 105 6.18 17.41 8.84
N GLN A 106 7.35 18.01 8.60
CA GLN A 106 7.48 19.06 7.59
C GLN A 106 7.34 18.60 6.14
N HIS A 107 7.40 17.30 5.88
CA HIS A 107 7.28 16.75 4.54
C HIS A 107 5.81 16.58 4.13
N GLY A 108 5.46 17.02 2.91
CA GLY A 108 4.09 16.97 2.40
C GLY A 108 3.46 15.58 2.30
N TRP A 109 4.27 14.53 2.36
CA TRP A 109 3.77 13.15 2.42
C TRP A 109 3.34 12.72 3.83
N GLY A 110 3.68 13.47 4.88
CA GLY A 110 3.45 13.10 6.28
C GLY A 110 2.84 14.23 7.13
N ASN A 111 2.03 15.09 6.52
CA ASN A 111 1.34 16.19 7.23
C ASN A 111 -0.09 16.38 6.75
N LEU A 112 -0.73 15.31 6.36
CA LEU A 112 -2.17 15.37 6.05
C LEU A 112 -2.96 15.66 7.33
N THR A 113 -4.04 16.39 7.17
CA THR A 113 -5.07 16.49 8.22
C THR A 113 -5.89 15.19 8.25
N GLY A 114 -6.51 14.88 9.38
CA GLY A 114 -7.45 13.76 9.48
C GLY A 114 -8.61 13.86 8.49
N GLU A 115 -9.08 15.07 8.21
CA GLU A 115 -10.11 15.33 7.18
C GLU A 115 -9.65 14.91 5.78
N GLU A 116 -8.45 15.31 5.40
CA GLU A 116 -7.90 14.96 4.08
C GLU A 116 -7.64 13.45 3.97
N MET A 117 -7.18 12.82 5.04
CA MET A 117 -7.03 11.36 5.08
C MET A 117 -8.38 10.66 4.86
N VAL A 118 -9.43 11.08 5.57
CA VAL A 118 -10.79 10.55 5.41
C VAL A 118 -11.31 10.77 3.99
N ARG A 119 -11.12 11.96 3.42
CA ARG A 119 -11.50 12.26 2.04
C ARG A 119 -10.85 11.28 1.06
N ARG A 120 -9.55 11.04 1.17
CA ARG A 120 -8.82 10.11 0.31
C ARG A 120 -9.32 8.68 0.42
N PHE A 121 -9.65 8.24 1.62
CA PHE A 121 -10.26 6.93 1.85
C PHE A 121 -11.61 6.78 1.14
N TRP A 122 -12.52 7.73 1.33
CA TRP A 122 -13.82 7.73 0.67
C TRP A 122 -13.69 7.76 -0.85
N GLU A 123 -12.88 8.64 -1.38
CA GLU A 123 -12.65 8.74 -2.82
C GLU A 123 -12.04 7.47 -3.42
N SER A 124 -11.10 6.85 -2.73
CA SER A 124 -10.54 5.57 -3.16
C SER A 124 -11.60 4.46 -3.15
N ALA A 125 -12.34 4.34 -2.06
CA ALA A 125 -13.34 3.29 -1.88
C ALA A 125 -14.46 3.37 -2.92
N VAL A 126 -15.01 4.55 -3.19
CA VAL A 126 -16.10 4.72 -4.18
C VAL A 126 -15.62 4.45 -5.62
N ARG A 127 -14.33 4.53 -5.89
CA ARG A 127 -13.72 4.15 -7.17
C ARG A 127 -13.30 2.67 -7.20
N GLY A 128 -13.50 1.94 -6.09
CA GLY A 128 -13.15 0.52 -5.96
C GLY A 128 -11.67 0.25 -5.72
N GLY A 129 -10.99 1.18 -5.05
CA GLY A 129 -9.63 1.02 -4.54
C GLY A 129 -9.60 0.63 -3.07
N TYR A 130 -8.42 0.22 -2.62
CA TYR A 130 -8.16 -0.21 -1.24
C TYR A 130 -7.04 0.66 -0.67
N PRO A 131 -7.35 1.76 0.02
CA PRO A 131 -6.34 2.67 0.56
C PRO A 131 -5.71 2.14 1.85
N GLY A 132 -4.41 2.36 2.01
CA GLY A 132 -3.66 2.13 3.24
C GLY A 132 -3.65 3.34 4.16
N HIS A 133 -3.80 3.11 5.47
CA HIS A 133 -3.70 4.13 6.49
C HIS A 133 -2.30 4.17 7.10
N GLY A 134 -1.81 5.36 7.40
CA GLY A 134 -0.59 5.56 8.16
C GLY A 134 -0.54 6.93 8.82
N GLU A 135 0.28 7.04 9.85
CA GLU A 135 0.49 8.25 10.62
C GLU A 135 1.97 8.58 10.75
N THR A 136 2.27 9.87 10.80
CA THR A 136 3.63 10.41 10.91
C THR A 136 3.71 11.52 11.95
N PHE A 137 3.11 11.31 13.10
CA PHE A 137 3.24 12.24 14.21
C PHE A 137 4.63 12.14 14.86
N LEU A 138 5.22 13.29 15.16
CA LEU A 138 6.44 13.35 15.94
C LEU A 138 6.11 13.07 17.41
N GLY A 139 6.75 12.06 17.97
CA GLY A 139 6.71 11.78 19.40
C GLY A 139 7.54 12.77 20.19
N HIS A 140 7.59 12.57 21.51
CA HIS A 140 8.56 13.25 22.37
C HIS A 140 9.97 13.03 21.80
N GLU A 141 10.80 14.03 21.81
CA GLU A 141 12.16 14.00 21.25
C GLU A 141 12.27 14.04 19.71
N GLY A 142 11.20 14.34 19.00
CA GLY A 142 11.20 14.46 17.54
C GLY A 142 11.36 13.14 16.78
N VAL A 143 11.06 12.02 17.41
CA VAL A 143 11.09 10.69 16.78
C VAL A 143 9.73 10.39 16.16
N LEU A 144 9.73 9.91 14.91
CA LEU A 144 8.51 9.49 14.25
C LEU A 144 7.85 8.33 15.00
N TRP A 145 6.56 8.50 15.28
CA TRP A 145 5.78 7.53 16.05
C TRP A 145 5.74 6.14 15.41
N TRP A 146 5.59 6.05 14.12
CA TRP A 146 5.52 4.78 13.40
C TRP A 146 6.72 3.86 13.63
N SER A 147 7.90 4.43 13.95
CA SER A 147 9.13 3.67 14.21
C SER A 147 9.05 2.81 15.47
N HIS A 148 8.08 3.07 16.32
CA HIS A 148 7.93 2.42 17.62
C HIS A 148 6.67 1.54 17.70
N GLY A 149 5.82 1.58 16.67
CA GLY A 149 4.51 0.93 16.70
C GLY A 149 3.56 1.57 17.72
N GLY A 150 2.43 0.99 17.94
CA GLY A 150 1.59 1.33 19.08
C GLY A 150 0.26 1.97 18.75
N LYS A 151 -0.12 3.04 19.46
CA LYS A 151 -1.43 3.67 19.41
C LYS A 151 -1.50 4.71 18.30
N LEU A 152 -2.60 4.74 17.56
CA LEU A 152 -2.90 5.82 16.62
C LEU A 152 -3.20 7.12 17.35
N HIS A 153 -2.76 8.25 16.80
CA HIS A 153 -2.84 9.57 17.38
C HIS A 153 -3.70 10.55 16.56
N GLY A 154 -3.96 10.22 15.30
CA GLY A 154 -4.73 11.07 14.39
C GLY A 154 -6.22 11.04 14.64
N ASP A 155 -6.93 11.94 13.97
CA ASP A 155 -8.39 12.08 14.03
C ASP A 155 -9.10 11.18 13.01
N SER A 156 -8.39 10.73 11.97
CA SER A 156 -8.99 9.94 10.90
C SER A 156 -9.46 8.55 11.31
N PRO A 157 -8.79 7.81 12.23
CA PRO A 157 -9.19 6.44 12.54
C PRO A 157 -10.65 6.30 12.99
N GLU A 158 -11.11 7.17 13.88
CA GLU A 158 -12.50 7.15 14.36
C GLU A 158 -13.50 7.48 13.24
N ARG A 159 -13.15 8.43 12.37
CA ARG A 159 -14.00 8.83 11.23
C ARG A 159 -14.07 7.76 10.15
N LEU A 160 -13.01 6.98 9.96
CA LEU A 160 -12.96 5.86 9.03
C LEU A 160 -13.82 4.68 9.45
N MET A 161 -14.22 4.60 10.72
CA MET A 161 -15.17 3.57 11.18
C MET A 161 -16.51 3.65 10.45
N LEU A 162 -16.98 4.85 10.15
CA LEU A 162 -18.22 5.03 9.35
C LEU A 162 -18.08 4.43 7.95
N LEU A 163 -16.96 4.67 7.27
CA LEU A 163 -16.71 4.09 5.94
C LEU A 163 -16.71 2.55 6.01
N ARG A 164 -16.04 1.98 6.99
CA ARG A 164 -16.03 0.54 7.23
C ARG A 164 -17.45 0.00 7.41
N ASP A 165 -18.26 0.67 8.23
CA ASP A 165 -19.61 0.22 8.55
C ASP A 165 -20.55 0.31 7.33
N VAL A 166 -20.35 1.34 6.48
CA VAL A 166 -21.08 1.46 5.20
C VAL A 166 -20.67 0.33 4.24
N LEU A 167 -19.37 0.06 4.10
CA LEU A 167 -18.87 -0.98 3.20
C LEU A 167 -19.19 -2.40 3.67
N ALA A 168 -19.45 -2.60 4.95
CA ALA A 168 -19.84 -3.89 5.53
C ALA A 168 -21.33 -4.22 5.33
N GLN A 169 -22.15 -3.27 4.90
CA GLN A 169 -23.56 -3.53 4.62
C GLN A 169 -23.70 -4.37 3.35
N PRO A 170 -24.59 -5.36 3.37
CA PRO A 170 -24.89 -6.11 2.15
C PRO A 170 -25.53 -5.19 1.11
N PRO A 171 -25.29 -5.44 -0.18
CA PRO A 171 -25.85 -4.67 -1.27
C PRO A 171 -27.39 -4.79 -1.35
#